data_284ef3daa21b260ca01c081e8d360561
#
_entry.id   284ef3daa21b260ca01c081e8d360561
#
_cell.length_a   1.000
_cell.length_b   1.000
_cell.length_c   1.000
_cell.angle_alpha   90.00
_cell.angle_beta   90.00
_cell.angle_gamma   90.00
#
_symmetry.space_group_name_H-M   'P 1'
#
loop_
_entity.id
_entity.type
_entity.pdbx_description
1 polymer ?
#
loop_
_entity_poly.entity_id
_entity_poly.type
_entity_poly.pdbx_seq_one_letter_code
_entity_poly.pdbx_strand_id
1 'polypeptide(L)'
;MVWPITDRIFRTGDISEHRLIVAICFFWFVGFSASIQAQATLNCSASYQISHSFANGAQWDMCWERQNREGIIYSEIYYTAPGGSARQILNSVAIAQIHVPYDDDGARYHDVSDYGLGTSEYLNNLQAADCPDGVRVQENGKNVICRSVFTNETSALTNNTTTPSEVLSVFSVSHVGAYNYIPEYRFHDTGVIEPVMGATGTLQRYGSNTAEGWTVRTGSNPVGISHLHNYYWRLDFDLGASGTDDVFEEIEFVAESGSNTSFAKSVTDFTTEVARSINADTRRFWRVRDNTDNNADGLPVSYDILPLDTGHRDIGPADEPWTENDIYVTQHRACERFASRNPSDPGGCLANEHVSDFVNGESLVNEDLVVWFGITFHHIPRDEDEPRMHAHWNHFR
;
A
#
# COMPACT_ATOMS: atom_id res chain seq x y z
N MET A 1 -26.53 33.30 -42.94
CA MET A 1 -27.98 33.26 -43.28
C MET A 1 -28.73 33.71 -42.05
N VAL A 2 -29.27 34.89 -42.12
CA VAL A 2 -30.03 35.58 -41.07
C VAL A 2 -31.50 35.31 -41.34
N TRP A 3 -32.28 34.98 -40.32
CA TRP A 3 -33.74 35.05 -40.41
C TRP A 3 -34.32 35.58 -39.11
N PRO A 4 -35.43 36.35 -39.13
CA PRO A 4 -35.65 37.48 -38.26
C PRO A 4 -36.73 37.25 -37.18
N ILE A 5 -36.68 38.17 -36.24
CA ILE A 5 -37.65 38.52 -35.20
C ILE A 5 -38.97 38.97 -35.82
N THR A 6 -40.11 38.54 -35.28
CA THR A 6 -41.39 39.20 -35.45
C THR A 6 -42.06 39.49 -34.12
N ASP A 7 -42.12 40.77 -33.80
CA ASP A 7 -43.04 41.41 -32.84
C ASP A 7 -44.51 41.18 -33.17
N ARG A 8 -45.36 41.06 -32.17
CA ARG A 8 -46.74 41.54 -32.15
C ARG A 8 -47.19 41.95 -30.74
N ILE A 9 -47.18 43.17 -30.51
CA ILE A 9 -48.11 44.29 -30.20
C ILE A 9 -49.43 43.91 -29.48
N PHE A 10 -49.53 44.48 -28.29
CA PHE A 10 -50.64 44.92 -27.43
C PHE A 10 -52.07 44.78 -27.91
N ARG A 11 -52.96 44.38 -26.99
CA ARG A 11 -54.24 45.03 -26.75
C ARG A 11 -54.60 45.00 -25.25
N THR A 12 -54.96 46.18 -24.78
CA THR A 12 -55.53 46.56 -23.46
C THR A 12 -56.99 46.18 -23.37
N GLY A 13 -57.51 45.90 -22.20
CA GLY A 13 -58.93 45.78 -21.86
C GLY A 13 -59.15 45.28 -20.43
N ASP A 14 -59.31 46.13 -19.63
CA ASP A 14 -60.23 46.55 -18.57
C ASP A 14 -60.70 45.57 -17.49
N ILE A 15 -60.37 45.93 -16.31
CA ILE A 15 -61.02 46.08 -14.97
C ILE A 15 -62.05 45.03 -14.50
N SER A 16 -61.77 44.62 -13.31
CA SER A 16 -62.54 44.31 -12.10
C SER A 16 -62.71 42.83 -11.72
N GLU A 17 -62.14 42.49 -10.65
CA GLU A 17 -62.69 41.91 -9.43
C GLU A 17 -61.57 41.42 -8.50
N HIS A 18 -61.57 41.98 -7.31
CA HIS A 18 -60.70 41.56 -6.19
C HIS A 18 -61.07 40.15 -5.75
N ARG A 19 -60.20 39.17 -6.05
CA ARG A 19 -60.13 37.91 -5.31
C ARG A 19 -58.76 37.81 -4.70
N LEU A 20 -58.73 37.86 -3.38
CA LEU A 20 -57.55 37.59 -2.52
C LEU A 20 -57.17 36.13 -2.67
N ILE A 21 -56.16 35.81 -3.51
CA ILE A 21 -55.58 34.51 -3.56
C ILE A 21 -54.45 34.47 -2.50
N VAL A 22 -54.74 33.79 -1.38
CA VAL A 22 -53.72 33.43 -0.38
C VAL A 22 -52.90 32.30 -1.03
N ALA A 23 -51.72 32.65 -1.55
CA ALA A 23 -50.75 31.68 -2.03
C ALA A 23 -50.07 31.06 -0.78
N ILE A 24 -50.50 29.85 -0.41
CA ILE A 24 -49.82 29.03 0.57
C ILE A 24 -48.58 28.48 -0.12
N CYS A 25 -47.42 29.10 0.09
CA CYS A 25 -46.13 28.57 -0.29
C CYS A 25 -45.83 27.34 0.62
N PHE A 26 -46.09 26.15 0.11
CA PHE A 26 -45.53 24.94 0.67
C PHE A 26 -44.02 24.94 0.40
N PHE A 27 -43.22 25.35 1.35
CA PHE A 27 -41.80 25.07 1.35
C PHE A 27 -41.65 23.56 1.59
N TRP A 28 -41.38 22.83 0.53
CA TRP A 28 -40.86 21.50 0.64
C TRP A 28 -39.42 21.63 1.20
N PHE A 29 -39.27 21.45 2.49
CA PHE A 29 -37.96 21.12 3.06
C PHE A 29 -37.61 19.72 2.55
N VAL A 30 -36.84 19.64 1.47
CA VAL A 30 -36.08 18.43 1.14
C VAL A 30 -35.00 18.37 2.21
N GLY A 31 -35.31 17.70 3.31
CA GLY A 31 -34.29 17.33 4.29
C GLY A 31 -33.28 16.41 3.59
N PHE A 32 -32.14 16.94 3.23
CA PHE A 32 -30.97 16.12 3.00
C PHE A 32 -30.65 15.46 4.36
N SER A 33 -31.13 14.24 4.56
CA SER A 33 -30.61 13.37 5.58
C SER A 33 -29.20 13.00 5.11
N ALA A 34 -28.20 13.76 5.57
CA ALA A 34 -26.84 13.23 5.52
C ALA A 34 -26.89 11.92 6.33
N SER A 35 -26.80 10.80 5.66
CA SER A 35 -26.55 9.53 6.31
C SER A 35 -25.23 9.67 7.04
N ILE A 36 -25.26 9.72 8.37
CA ILE A 36 -24.06 9.61 9.19
C ILE A 36 -23.55 8.20 8.90
N GLN A 37 -22.49 8.11 8.12
CA GLN A 37 -21.80 6.86 7.84
C GLN A 37 -21.22 6.38 9.17
N ALA A 38 -21.47 5.13 9.55
CA ALA A 38 -20.95 4.59 10.78
C ALA A 38 -19.44 4.41 10.63
N GLN A 39 -18.68 5.24 11.35
CA GLN A 39 -17.23 5.11 11.45
C GLN A 39 -16.87 3.79 12.14
N ALA A 40 -15.76 3.20 11.74
CA ALA A 40 -15.22 2.00 12.39
C ALA A 40 -14.93 2.30 13.88
N THR A 41 -15.14 1.29 14.71
CA THR A 41 -14.73 1.36 16.12
C THR A 41 -13.32 0.83 16.24
N LEU A 42 -12.37 1.71 16.49
CA LEU A 42 -10.95 1.38 16.68
C LEU A 42 -10.63 1.17 18.17
N ASN A 43 -9.80 0.16 18.47
CA ASN A 43 -9.44 -0.17 19.86
C ASN A 43 -8.24 0.61 20.41
N CYS A 44 -7.51 1.35 19.56
CA CYS A 44 -6.43 2.22 19.99
C CYS A 44 -6.93 3.56 20.54
N SER A 45 -6.09 4.23 21.32
CA SER A 45 -6.42 5.57 21.82
C SER A 45 -6.47 6.62 20.69
N ALA A 46 -7.23 7.69 20.87
CA ALA A 46 -7.46 8.71 19.84
C ALA A 46 -6.17 9.35 19.26
N SER A 47 -5.08 9.40 20.03
CA SER A 47 -3.79 9.91 19.57
C SER A 47 -3.08 8.97 18.59
N TYR A 48 -3.50 7.71 18.53
CA TYR A 48 -2.98 6.67 17.66
C TYR A 48 -3.98 6.26 16.56
N GLN A 49 -4.99 7.10 16.30
CA GLN A 49 -5.97 6.89 15.24
C GLN A 49 -5.70 7.83 14.06
N ILE A 50 -5.88 7.29 12.87
CA ILE A 50 -5.98 8.05 11.64
C ILE A 50 -7.32 7.74 11.01
N SER A 51 -8.14 8.79 10.82
CA SER A 51 -9.41 8.71 10.11
C SER A 51 -9.43 9.76 9.02
N HIS A 52 -9.92 9.41 7.83
CA HIS A 52 -10.05 10.34 6.71
C HIS A 52 -11.26 10.00 5.85
N SER A 53 -12.16 10.97 5.68
CA SER A 53 -13.30 10.89 4.77
C SER A 53 -13.00 11.69 3.51
N PHE A 54 -13.19 11.09 2.36
CA PHE A 54 -12.98 11.69 1.05
C PHE A 54 -14.23 12.43 0.54
N ALA A 55 -14.03 13.27 -0.47
CA ALA A 55 -15.12 14.05 -1.07
C ALA A 55 -16.21 13.16 -1.71
N ASN A 56 -15.88 11.96 -2.19
CA ASN A 56 -16.84 10.99 -2.74
C ASN A 56 -17.64 10.26 -1.66
N GLY A 57 -17.32 10.43 -0.37
CA GLY A 57 -17.95 9.77 0.77
C GLY A 57 -17.28 8.46 1.18
N ALA A 58 -16.20 8.03 0.54
CA ALA A 58 -15.39 6.92 1.04
C ALA A 58 -14.62 7.34 2.30
N GLN A 59 -14.24 6.38 3.13
CA GLN A 59 -13.49 6.64 4.36
C GLN A 59 -12.50 5.53 4.66
N TRP A 60 -11.36 5.91 5.21
CA TRP A 60 -10.40 5.02 5.85
C TRP A 60 -10.27 5.36 7.32
N ASP A 61 -10.26 4.31 8.15
CA ASP A 61 -10.02 4.37 9.58
C ASP A 61 -8.96 3.35 9.95
N MET A 62 -7.97 3.73 10.76
CA MET A 62 -6.91 2.83 11.19
C MET A 62 -6.25 3.27 12.49
N CYS A 63 -5.67 2.33 13.17
CA CYS A 63 -4.70 2.55 14.23
C CYS A 63 -3.29 2.65 13.67
N TRP A 64 -2.39 3.29 14.41
CA TRP A 64 -0.96 3.24 14.15
C TRP A 64 -0.19 3.11 15.46
N GLU A 65 0.97 2.51 15.39
CA GLU A 65 1.92 2.46 16.50
C GLU A 65 3.36 2.47 16.00
N ARG A 66 4.28 2.83 16.87
CA ARG A 66 5.71 2.76 16.58
C ARG A 66 6.31 1.52 17.22
N GLN A 67 6.89 0.67 16.39
CA GLN A 67 7.70 -0.46 16.79
C GLN A 67 9.18 -0.19 16.51
N ASN A 68 10.06 -0.64 17.43
CA ASN A 68 11.49 -0.32 17.31
C ASN A 68 12.12 -0.86 16.01
N ARG A 69 11.66 -2.01 15.52
CA ARG A 69 12.24 -2.64 14.34
C ARG A 69 11.51 -2.23 13.06
N GLU A 70 10.23 -2.46 12.98
CA GLU A 70 9.43 -2.23 11.77
C GLU A 70 9.23 -0.72 11.45
N GLY A 71 9.42 0.14 12.44
CA GLY A 71 9.09 1.57 12.31
C GLY A 71 7.64 1.85 12.68
N ILE A 72 6.93 2.55 11.80
CA ILE A 72 5.49 2.77 11.98
C ILE A 72 4.74 1.61 11.34
N ILE A 73 3.88 0.96 12.12
CA ILE A 73 2.95 -0.05 11.65
C ILE A 73 1.52 0.47 11.75
N TYR A 74 0.67 0.01 10.84
CA TYR A 74 -0.76 0.33 10.84
C TYR A 74 -1.55 -0.93 11.14
N SER A 75 -2.61 -0.80 11.93
CA SER A 75 -3.46 -1.91 12.36
C SER A 75 -4.92 -1.51 12.38
N GLU A 76 -5.82 -2.52 12.50
CA GLU A 76 -7.27 -2.28 12.48
C GLU A 76 -7.67 -1.39 11.29
N ILE A 77 -7.28 -1.79 10.08
CA ILE A 77 -7.46 -0.99 8.87
C ILE A 77 -8.84 -1.29 8.28
N TYR A 78 -9.71 -0.29 8.31
CA TYR A 78 -11.07 -0.35 7.80
C TYR A 78 -11.27 0.57 6.61
N TYR A 79 -11.99 0.06 5.62
CA TYR A 79 -12.50 0.83 4.50
C TYR A 79 -14.02 0.91 4.56
N THR A 80 -14.53 2.10 4.28
CA THR A 80 -15.96 2.34 4.09
C THR A 80 -16.17 2.88 2.69
N ALA A 81 -16.84 2.12 1.84
CA ALA A 81 -17.22 2.57 0.50
C ALA A 81 -18.29 3.68 0.57
N PRO A 82 -18.43 4.54 -0.46
CA PRO A 82 -19.48 5.55 -0.51
C PRO A 82 -20.87 4.95 -0.26
N GLY A 83 -21.53 5.40 0.83
CA GLY A 83 -22.85 4.91 1.23
C GLY A 83 -22.89 3.50 1.84
N GLY A 84 -21.73 2.88 2.03
CA GLY A 84 -21.59 1.57 2.66
C GLY A 84 -21.36 1.63 4.17
N SER A 85 -21.05 0.48 4.76
CA SER A 85 -20.58 0.34 6.14
C SER A 85 -19.10 0.03 6.19
N ALA A 86 -18.46 0.37 7.31
CA ALA A 86 -17.06 0.06 7.54
C ALA A 86 -16.84 -1.46 7.51
N ARG A 87 -15.77 -1.87 6.83
CA ARG A 87 -15.32 -3.25 6.72
C ARG A 87 -13.83 -3.31 7.01
N GLN A 88 -13.41 -4.25 7.84
CA GLN A 88 -12.01 -4.52 8.07
C GLN A 88 -11.38 -5.09 6.80
N ILE A 89 -10.15 -4.70 6.52
CA ILE A 89 -9.38 -5.14 5.36
C ILE A 89 -8.11 -5.84 5.82
N LEU A 90 -7.39 -5.18 6.74
CA LEU A 90 -6.16 -5.71 7.32
C LEU A 90 -6.22 -5.59 8.83
N ASN A 91 -5.83 -6.64 9.52
CA ASN A 91 -5.53 -6.57 10.93
C ASN A 91 -4.26 -5.74 11.16
N SER A 92 -3.23 -5.95 10.32
CA SER A 92 -2.03 -5.12 10.34
C SER A 92 -1.27 -5.11 9.03
N VAL A 93 -0.47 -4.05 8.83
CA VAL A 93 0.53 -3.97 7.77
C VAL A 93 1.81 -3.31 8.28
N ALA A 94 2.95 -3.91 7.94
CA ALA A 94 4.27 -3.43 8.32
C ALA A 94 5.31 -3.73 7.25
N ILE A 95 6.41 -2.95 7.26
CA ILE A 95 7.62 -3.35 6.56
C ILE A 95 8.28 -4.49 7.35
N ALA A 96 8.52 -5.62 6.69
CA ALA A 96 9.02 -6.83 7.35
C ALA A 96 10.53 -7.02 7.17
N GLN A 97 11.13 -6.44 6.13
CA GLN A 97 12.58 -6.40 5.96
C GLN A 97 12.98 -5.41 4.87
N ILE A 98 14.17 -4.86 5.01
CA ILE A 98 14.94 -4.21 3.97
C ILE A 98 16.27 -4.95 3.92
N HIS A 99 16.45 -5.79 2.90
CA HIS A 99 17.67 -6.56 2.69
C HIS A 99 18.47 -5.93 1.58
N VAL A 100 19.75 -5.60 1.85
CA VAL A 100 20.61 -4.85 0.93
C VAL A 100 21.91 -5.61 0.68
N PRO A 101 21.93 -6.51 -0.32
CA PRO A 101 23.13 -7.19 -0.78
C PRO A 101 23.88 -6.34 -1.81
N TYR A 102 25.19 -6.22 -1.66
CA TYR A 102 26.08 -5.59 -2.63
C TYR A 102 26.68 -6.61 -3.58
N ASP A 103 26.90 -6.23 -4.85
CA ASP A 103 27.39 -7.11 -5.92
C ASP A 103 28.89 -7.47 -5.77
N ASP A 104 29.60 -6.80 -4.87
CA ASP A 104 30.92 -7.24 -4.43
C ASP A 104 30.80 -8.24 -3.26
N ASP A 105 31.91 -8.79 -2.80
CA ASP A 105 31.98 -9.70 -1.66
C ASP A 105 31.72 -8.98 -0.31
N GLY A 106 30.87 -7.95 -0.34
CA GLY A 106 30.63 -7.05 0.76
C GLY A 106 29.53 -7.49 1.71
N ALA A 107 29.17 -6.56 2.60
CA ALA A 107 28.14 -6.79 3.59
C ALA A 107 26.76 -6.93 2.92
N ARG A 108 25.95 -7.81 3.49
CA ARG A 108 24.54 -7.98 3.18
C ARG A 108 23.74 -7.51 4.39
N TYR A 109 23.09 -6.35 4.23
CA TYR A 109 22.42 -5.69 5.35
C TYR A 109 20.98 -6.16 5.52
N HIS A 110 20.50 -6.20 6.75
CA HIS A 110 19.11 -6.50 7.12
C HIS A 110 18.58 -5.36 7.98
N ASP A 111 18.24 -4.25 7.33
CA ASP A 111 18.11 -2.95 7.99
C ASP A 111 16.94 -2.88 8.99
N VAL A 112 15.89 -3.67 8.80
CA VAL A 112 14.77 -3.72 9.76
C VAL A 112 15.17 -4.53 10.99
N SER A 113 15.61 -5.78 10.82
CA SER A 113 15.88 -6.67 11.95
C SER A 113 17.17 -6.34 12.70
N ASP A 114 18.21 -5.81 12.02
CA ASP A 114 19.48 -5.51 12.65
C ASP A 114 19.51 -4.10 13.29
N TYR A 115 19.00 -3.09 12.60
CA TYR A 115 19.05 -1.69 13.06
C TYR A 115 17.71 -1.19 13.58
N GLY A 116 16.64 -1.38 12.81
CA GLY A 116 15.28 -0.99 13.18
C GLY A 116 14.91 0.43 12.78
N LEU A 117 13.84 0.55 12.01
CA LEU A 117 13.37 1.82 11.46
C LEU A 117 12.71 2.73 12.51
N GLY A 118 12.20 2.16 13.61
CA GLY A 118 11.45 2.90 14.61
C GLY A 118 12.23 3.29 15.85
N THR A 119 13.52 3.01 15.91
CA THR A 119 14.34 3.41 17.08
C THR A 119 14.44 4.94 17.16
N SER A 120 14.70 5.46 18.35
CA SER A 120 14.86 6.91 18.53
C SER A 120 16.07 7.48 17.77
N GLU A 121 17.03 6.62 17.44
CA GLU A 121 18.25 6.97 16.70
C GLU A 121 17.97 7.14 15.21
N TYR A 122 17.22 6.22 14.60
CA TYR A 122 17.03 6.16 13.16
C TYR A 122 15.74 6.83 12.66
N LEU A 123 14.65 6.76 13.42
CA LEU A 123 13.40 7.42 13.01
C LEU A 123 13.56 8.94 13.08
N ASN A 124 13.35 9.64 11.98
CA ASN A 124 13.52 11.07 11.90
C ASN A 124 12.40 11.85 12.61
N ASN A 125 12.76 13.02 13.13
CA ASN A 125 11.78 14.02 13.59
C ASN A 125 11.45 14.94 12.40
N LEU A 126 10.33 14.69 11.73
CA LEU A 126 9.92 15.39 10.52
C LEU A 126 9.75 16.89 10.75
N GLN A 127 10.35 17.68 9.87
CA GLN A 127 10.21 19.13 9.84
C GLN A 127 9.06 19.54 8.91
N ALA A 128 8.70 20.83 8.91
CA ALA A 128 7.66 21.32 8.02
C ALA A 128 8.00 21.10 6.53
N ALA A 129 9.28 21.19 6.18
CA ALA A 129 9.74 20.94 4.82
C ALA A 129 9.65 19.48 4.39
N ASP A 130 9.62 18.54 5.34
CA ASP A 130 9.46 17.10 5.04
C ASP A 130 7.99 16.72 4.83
N CYS A 131 7.06 17.61 5.17
CA CYS A 131 5.62 17.40 5.10
C CYS A 131 4.91 18.70 4.67
N PRO A 132 5.21 19.24 3.47
CA PRO A 132 4.83 20.61 3.10
C PRO A 132 3.30 20.80 3.01
N ASP A 133 2.57 19.82 2.51
CA ASP A 133 1.12 19.89 2.28
C ASP A 133 0.34 18.99 3.24
N GLY A 134 0.97 18.57 4.33
CA GLY A 134 0.40 17.60 5.25
C GLY A 134 0.40 18.03 6.71
N VAL A 135 -0.13 17.14 7.53
CA VAL A 135 -0.15 17.24 8.99
C VAL A 135 0.88 16.27 9.57
N ARG A 136 1.74 16.78 10.44
CA ARG A 136 2.72 15.95 11.15
C ARG A 136 2.08 15.37 12.40
N VAL A 137 2.04 14.03 12.49
CA VAL A 137 1.54 13.30 13.65
C VAL A 137 2.67 13.08 14.63
N GLN A 138 2.40 13.30 15.91
CA GLN A 138 3.41 13.28 16.96
C GLN A 138 3.28 12.06 17.87
N GLU A 139 4.44 11.55 18.27
CA GLU A 139 4.58 10.65 19.41
C GLU A 139 5.67 11.18 20.33
N ASN A 140 5.33 11.38 21.61
CA ASN A 140 6.27 11.85 22.65
C ASN A 140 7.07 13.12 22.25
N GLY A 141 6.42 14.06 21.55
CA GLY A 141 7.03 15.32 21.10
C GLY A 141 7.86 15.23 19.83
N LYS A 142 7.95 14.05 19.20
CA LYS A 142 8.62 13.80 17.92
C LYS A 142 7.56 13.66 16.81
N ASN A 143 7.73 14.38 15.71
CA ASN A 143 6.88 14.21 14.54
C ASN A 143 7.34 12.95 13.77
N VAL A 144 6.54 11.90 13.83
CA VAL A 144 6.94 10.57 13.34
C VAL A 144 6.24 10.17 12.05
N ILE A 145 5.08 10.75 11.75
CA ILE A 145 4.32 10.50 10.52
C ILE A 145 4.01 11.83 9.84
N CYS A 146 4.15 11.90 8.52
CA CYS A 146 3.48 12.87 7.67
C CYS A 146 2.20 12.25 7.14
N ARG A 147 1.09 12.93 7.34
CA ARG A 147 -0.22 12.60 6.79
C ARG A 147 -0.63 13.71 5.83
N SER A 148 -0.87 13.37 4.58
CA SER A 148 -1.33 14.30 3.55
C SER A 148 -2.43 13.69 2.70
N VAL A 149 -3.18 14.54 2.00
CA VAL A 149 -4.15 14.11 0.99
C VAL A 149 -3.80 14.82 -0.29
N PHE A 150 -3.71 14.08 -1.36
CA PHE A 150 -3.48 14.64 -2.68
C PHE A 150 -4.49 14.10 -3.69
N THR A 151 -4.74 14.87 -4.72
CA THR A 151 -5.54 14.42 -5.85
C THR A 151 -4.64 13.62 -6.77
N ASN A 152 -4.93 12.34 -6.90
CA ASN A 152 -4.34 11.51 -7.92
C ASN A 152 -5.13 11.74 -9.22
N GLU A 153 -4.61 11.32 -10.30
CA GLU A 153 -5.15 11.46 -11.66
C GLU A 153 -6.69 11.42 -11.76
N THR A 154 -7.20 11.59 -12.95
CA THR A 154 -8.62 11.43 -13.26
C THR A 154 -9.06 9.99 -13.01
N SER A 155 -9.91 9.74 -12.03
CA SER A 155 -10.45 8.40 -11.74
C SER A 155 -11.55 8.00 -12.72
N ALA A 156 -12.29 8.99 -13.27
CA ALA A 156 -13.32 8.74 -14.27
C ALA A 156 -13.47 9.92 -15.23
N LEU A 157 -13.66 9.62 -16.51
CA LEU A 157 -14.04 10.57 -17.55
C LEU A 157 -15.34 10.09 -18.20
N THR A 158 -16.46 10.71 -17.85
CA THR A 158 -17.79 10.37 -18.38
C THR A 158 -18.45 11.63 -18.92
N ASN A 159 -18.89 11.63 -20.18
CA ASN A 159 -19.61 12.75 -20.79
C ASN A 159 -18.91 14.12 -20.60
N ASN A 160 -17.60 14.16 -20.77
CA ASN A 160 -16.76 15.34 -20.53
C ASN A 160 -16.69 15.79 -19.06
N THR A 161 -17.08 14.95 -18.13
CA THR A 161 -16.93 15.21 -16.69
C THR A 161 -15.74 14.40 -16.15
N THR A 162 -14.81 15.08 -15.52
CA THR A 162 -13.67 14.48 -14.84
C THR A 162 -13.99 14.34 -13.36
N THR A 163 -13.85 13.14 -12.83
CA THR A 163 -13.93 12.90 -11.39
C THR A 163 -12.51 12.66 -10.87
N PRO A 164 -11.94 13.57 -10.08
CA PRO A 164 -10.64 13.34 -9.47
C PRO A 164 -10.73 12.23 -8.44
N SER A 165 -9.67 11.44 -8.30
CA SER A 165 -9.45 10.49 -7.22
C SER A 165 -8.59 11.13 -6.15
N GLU A 166 -8.93 10.90 -4.89
CA GLU A 166 -8.17 11.38 -3.75
C GLU A 166 -7.42 10.24 -3.08
N VAL A 167 -6.24 10.53 -2.56
CA VAL A 167 -5.36 9.57 -1.90
C VAL A 167 -4.90 10.14 -0.57
N LEU A 168 -5.17 9.41 0.50
CA LEU A 168 -4.57 9.62 1.81
C LEU A 168 -3.19 8.96 1.82
N SER A 169 -2.13 9.76 1.94
CA SER A 169 -0.76 9.31 2.12
C SER A 169 -0.34 9.44 3.57
N VAL A 170 0.28 8.40 4.10
CA VAL A 170 0.92 8.39 5.41
C VAL A 170 2.30 7.80 5.29
N PHE A 171 3.34 8.54 5.71
CA PHE A 171 4.72 8.08 5.64
C PHE A 171 5.54 8.47 6.85
N SER A 172 6.60 7.73 7.10
CA SER A 172 7.68 8.07 8.02
C SER A 172 9.01 8.10 7.30
N VAL A 173 10.05 8.62 7.95
CA VAL A 173 11.41 8.62 7.39
C VAL A 173 12.37 8.06 8.42
N SER A 174 13.19 7.10 8.02
CA SER A 174 14.21 6.49 8.88
C SER A 174 15.58 6.55 8.21
N HIS A 175 16.56 7.10 8.92
CA HIS A 175 17.93 7.21 8.44
C HIS A 175 18.78 6.05 8.97
N VAL A 176 19.08 5.08 8.10
CA VAL A 176 19.87 3.89 8.45
C VAL A 176 21.11 3.84 7.58
N GLY A 177 22.29 3.89 8.21
CA GLY A 177 23.57 3.95 7.48
C GLY A 177 23.66 5.18 6.59
N ALA A 178 23.82 4.99 5.28
CA ALA A 178 23.87 6.05 4.29
C ALA A 178 22.48 6.37 3.68
N TYR A 179 21.45 5.62 4.00
CA TYR A 179 20.14 5.69 3.38
C TYR A 179 19.08 6.32 4.28
N ASN A 180 18.16 7.05 3.64
CA ASN A 180 16.87 7.40 4.23
C ASN A 180 15.80 6.54 3.57
N TYR A 181 15.17 5.68 4.35
CA TYR A 181 14.02 4.89 3.93
C TYR A 181 12.73 5.62 4.27
N ILE A 182 11.80 5.59 3.33
CA ILE A 182 10.52 6.30 3.40
C ILE A 182 9.41 5.27 3.17
N PRO A 183 9.08 4.43 4.18
CA PRO A 183 7.88 3.61 4.08
C PRO A 183 6.66 4.52 4.06
N GLU A 184 5.89 4.43 2.98
CA GLU A 184 4.66 5.16 2.72
C GLU A 184 3.53 4.18 2.44
N TYR A 185 2.34 4.50 2.93
CA TYR A 185 1.12 3.78 2.58
C TYR A 185 0.12 4.78 2.00
N ARG A 186 -0.41 4.45 0.82
CA ARG A 186 -1.39 5.25 0.11
C ARG A 186 -2.73 4.54 0.13
N PHE A 187 -3.70 5.20 0.70
CA PHE A 187 -5.08 4.72 0.83
C PHE A 187 -5.96 5.53 -0.11
N HIS A 188 -6.45 4.90 -1.16
CA HIS A 188 -7.23 5.55 -2.19
C HIS A 188 -8.72 5.61 -1.81
N ASP A 189 -9.42 6.61 -2.32
CA ASP A 189 -10.87 6.77 -2.16
C ASP A 189 -11.68 5.66 -2.86
N THR A 190 -11.02 4.82 -3.65
CA THR A 190 -11.58 3.65 -4.34
C THR A 190 -11.41 2.34 -3.57
N GLY A 191 -10.80 2.37 -2.39
CA GLY A 191 -10.53 1.17 -1.58
C GLY A 191 -9.18 0.50 -1.86
N VAL A 192 -8.38 1.02 -2.78
CA VAL A 192 -7.03 0.50 -3.06
C VAL A 192 -6.08 0.90 -1.94
N ILE A 193 -5.23 -0.04 -1.52
CA ILE A 193 -4.08 0.18 -0.65
C ILE A 193 -2.82 0.03 -1.52
N GLU A 194 -1.90 0.98 -1.41
CA GLU A 194 -0.64 0.97 -2.15
C GLU A 194 0.51 1.12 -1.16
N PRO A 195 1.15 0.03 -0.73
CA PRO A 195 2.39 0.08 0.02
C PRO A 195 3.53 0.56 -0.89
N VAL A 196 4.29 1.54 -0.43
CA VAL A 196 5.34 2.20 -1.20
C VAL A 196 6.61 2.28 -0.37
N MET A 197 7.75 2.03 -0.98
CA MET A 197 9.06 2.30 -0.37
C MET A 197 9.80 3.34 -1.19
N GLY A 198 10.07 4.48 -0.57
CA GLY A 198 11.02 5.45 -1.05
C GLY A 198 12.39 5.22 -0.42
N ALA A 199 13.46 5.38 -1.20
CA ALA A 199 14.81 5.40 -0.67
C ALA A 199 15.65 6.48 -1.34
N THR A 200 16.46 7.17 -0.53
CA THR A 200 17.39 8.21 -0.95
C THR A 200 18.57 8.24 0.01
N GLY A 201 19.53 9.13 -0.18
CA GLY A 201 20.67 9.26 0.71
C GLY A 201 21.98 9.47 -0.05
N THR A 202 23.02 8.73 0.31
CA THR A 202 24.32 8.76 -0.37
C THR A 202 24.78 7.35 -0.69
N LEU A 203 25.60 7.20 -1.72
CA LEU A 203 26.24 5.92 -2.00
C LEU A 203 27.10 5.50 -0.79
N GLN A 204 26.89 4.27 -0.32
CA GLN A 204 27.60 3.80 0.87
C GLN A 204 28.89 3.07 0.54
N ARG A 205 28.95 2.40 -0.62
CA ARG A 205 30.03 1.48 -0.94
C ARG A 205 30.70 1.81 -2.25
N TYR A 206 32.05 1.80 -2.21
CA TYR A 206 32.90 2.11 -3.35
C TYR A 206 34.04 1.11 -3.47
N GLY A 207 34.42 0.80 -4.72
CA GLY A 207 35.50 -0.09 -5.06
C GLY A 207 36.32 0.41 -6.24
N SER A 208 37.13 -0.48 -6.79
CA SER A 208 37.95 -0.21 -7.99
C SER A 208 37.64 -1.17 -9.15
N ASN A 209 36.84 -2.19 -8.90
CA ASN A 209 36.48 -3.20 -9.89
C ASN A 209 35.21 -2.78 -10.63
N THR A 210 35.34 -2.50 -11.94
CA THR A 210 34.21 -2.10 -12.78
C THR A 210 33.26 -3.25 -13.13
N ALA A 211 33.59 -4.48 -12.78
CA ALA A 211 32.65 -5.60 -12.91
C ALA A 211 31.56 -5.62 -11.82
N GLU A 212 31.79 -4.87 -10.72
CA GLU A 212 30.90 -4.82 -9.54
C GLU A 212 30.07 -3.53 -9.50
N GLY A 213 30.20 -2.65 -10.49
CA GLY A 213 29.49 -1.36 -10.51
C GLY A 213 29.98 -0.42 -11.59
N TRP A 214 29.72 0.87 -11.39
CA TRP A 214 30.06 1.93 -12.35
C TRP A 214 30.97 2.99 -11.75
N THR A 215 31.87 3.54 -12.58
CA THR A 215 32.67 4.68 -12.20
C THR A 215 31.80 5.92 -12.04
N VAL A 216 31.70 6.41 -10.83
CA VAL A 216 30.85 7.57 -10.45
C VAL A 216 31.66 8.76 -9.94
N ARG A 217 32.99 8.60 -9.77
CA ARG A 217 33.89 9.67 -9.29
C ARG A 217 35.33 9.43 -9.73
N THR A 218 36.19 10.40 -9.52
CA THR A 218 37.64 10.29 -9.77
C THR A 218 38.39 9.96 -8.48
N GLY A 219 39.63 9.45 -8.60
CA GLY A 219 40.49 9.15 -7.45
C GLY A 219 40.57 7.67 -7.12
N SER A 220 40.87 7.34 -5.86
CA SER A 220 40.90 5.98 -5.37
C SER A 220 39.46 5.47 -5.14
N ASN A 221 39.21 4.22 -5.50
CA ASN A 221 37.86 3.61 -5.42
C ASN A 221 36.80 4.43 -6.17
N PRO A 222 36.94 4.58 -7.50
CA PRO A 222 36.06 5.43 -8.29
C PRO A 222 34.71 4.75 -8.62
N VAL A 223 34.58 3.44 -8.38
CA VAL A 223 33.42 2.63 -8.74
C VAL A 223 32.43 2.64 -7.57
N GLY A 224 31.22 3.14 -7.81
CA GLY A 224 30.08 2.87 -6.95
C GLY A 224 29.63 1.43 -7.14
N ILE A 225 29.52 0.68 -6.05
CA ILE A 225 29.14 -0.75 -6.11
C ILE A 225 27.61 -0.86 -6.28
N SER A 226 27.20 -1.64 -7.28
CA SER A 226 25.79 -1.96 -7.51
C SER A 226 25.26 -2.84 -6.38
N HIS A 227 23.97 -2.72 -6.11
CA HIS A 227 23.33 -3.48 -5.05
C HIS A 227 21.82 -3.54 -5.24
N LEU A 228 21.21 -4.47 -4.57
CA LEU A 228 19.77 -4.62 -4.55
C LEU A 228 19.21 -4.08 -3.25
N HIS A 229 17.97 -3.63 -3.29
CA HIS A 229 17.14 -3.39 -2.14
C HIS A 229 15.93 -4.30 -2.24
N ASN A 230 15.89 -5.34 -1.43
CA ASN A 230 14.74 -6.23 -1.34
C ASN A 230 13.85 -5.73 -0.20
N TYR A 231 12.69 -5.18 -0.54
CA TYR A 231 11.70 -4.65 0.38
C TYR A 231 10.61 -5.67 0.61
N TYR A 232 10.40 -6.10 1.85
CA TYR A 232 9.36 -7.06 2.23
C TYR A 232 8.32 -6.40 3.11
N TRP A 233 7.04 -6.55 2.74
CA TRP A 233 5.90 -6.19 3.57
C TRP A 233 5.27 -7.45 4.14
N ARG A 234 4.75 -7.33 5.36
CA ARG A 234 3.87 -8.30 6.00
C ARG A 234 2.47 -7.69 6.04
N LEU A 235 1.52 -8.35 5.38
CA LEU A 235 0.12 -7.96 5.32
C LEU A 235 -0.69 -9.07 6.01
N ASP A 236 -1.28 -8.71 7.11
CA ASP A 236 -2.13 -9.57 7.94
C ASP A 236 -3.57 -9.29 7.55
N PHE A 237 -4.11 -10.09 6.64
CA PHE A 237 -5.46 -9.88 6.12
C PHE A 237 -6.50 -10.33 7.14
N ASP A 238 -7.60 -9.58 7.21
CA ASP A 238 -8.75 -9.82 8.08
C ASP A 238 -9.97 -9.21 7.39
N LEU A 239 -10.41 -9.86 6.30
CA LEU A 239 -11.49 -9.34 5.48
C LEU A 239 -12.85 -9.55 6.16
N GLY A 240 -13.56 -8.45 6.39
CA GLY A 240 -14.92 -8.50 6.91
C GLY A 240 -15.01 -8.76 8.41
N ALA A 241 -15.68 -9.82 8.82
CA ALA A 241 -16.02 -10.08 10.22
C ALA A 241 -15.08 -11.07 10.93
N SER A 242 -14.24 -11.79 10.19
CA SER A 242 -13.37 -12.84 10.73
C SER A 242 -12.13 -12.99 9.87
N GLY A 243 -10.95 -12.98 10.47
CA GLY A 243 -9.68 -13.24 9.78
C GLY A 243 -9.40 -14.74 9.55
N THR A 244 -10.29 -15.64 9.99
CA THR A 244 -10.06 -17.09 9.87
C THR A 244 -10.84 -17.74 8.72
N ASP A 245 -11.55 -16.97 7.92
CA ASP A 245 -12.32 -17.47 6.78
C ASP A 245 -11.84 -16.91 5.43
N ASP A 246 -10.71 -16.24 5.45
CA ASP A 246 -10.03 -15.75 4.26
C ASP A 246 -9.37 -16.89 3.46
N VAL A 247 -9.39 -16.77 2.14
CA VAL A 247 -8.80 -17.74 1.21
C VAL A 247 -7.80 -17.03 0.30
N PHE A 248 -6.62 -17.61 0.18
CA PHE A 248 -5.60 -17.13 -0.76
C PHE A 248 -5.73 -17.83 -2.11
N GLU A 249 -5.80 -17.04 -3.18
CA GLU A 249 -5.97 -17.51 -4.56
C GLU A 249 -4.80 -17.02 -5.45
N GLU A 250 -4.38 -17.87 -6.39
CA GLU A 250 -3.55 -17.49 -7.53
C GLU A 250 -4.40 -17.45 -8.79
N ILE A 251 -4.31 -16.37 -9.53
CA ILE A 251 -5.02 -16.16 -10.79
C ILE A 251 -4.01 -16.09 -11.94
N GLU A 252 -4.23 -16.91 -12.95
CA GLU A 252 -3.44 -16.95 -14.18
C GLU A 252 -4.34 -16.87 -15.41
N PHE A 253 -3.77 -16.45 -16.53
CA PHE A 253 -4.43 -16.42 -17.83
C PHE A 253 -3.70 -17.35 -18.78
N VAL A 254 -4.36 -18.44 -19.16
CA VAL A 254 -3.79 -19.49 -19.99
C VAL A 254 -4.38 -19.39 -21.40
N ALA A 255 -3.55 -19.50 -22.42
CA ALA A 255 -4.02 -19.52 -23.82
C ALA A 255 -5.00 -20.68 -24.04
N GLU A 256 -6.15 -20.40 -24.64
CA GLU A 256 -7.12 -21.43 -24.99
C GLU A 256 -6.63 -22.26 -26.17
N SER A 257 -6.86 -23.57 -26.09
CA SER A 257 -6.44 -24.51 -27.12
C SER A 257 -7.07 -24.14 -28.48
N GLY A 258 -6.21 -24.01 -29.49
CA GLY A 258 -6.64 -23.64 -30.85
C GLY A 258 -6.88 -22.16 -31.10
N SER A 259 -6.57 -21.29 -30.13
CA SER A 259 -6.63 -19.84 -30.27
C SER A 259 -5.26 -19.22 -30.04
N ASN A 260 -4.93 -18.20 -30.85
CA ASN A 260 -3.72 -17.39 -30.65
C ASN A 260 -4.01 -16.05 -29.91
N THR A 261 -5.27 -15.78 -29.60
CA THR A 261 -5.71 -14.48 -29.08
C THR A 261 -6.68 -14.58 -27.90
N SER A 262 -7.14 -15.80 -27.57
CA SER A 262 -8.08 -16.06 -26.47
C SER A 262 -7.34 -16.66 -25.29
N PHE A 263 -7.65 -16.15 -24.09
CA PHE A 263 -7.09 -16.61 -22.82
C PHE A 263 -8.21 -16.91 -21.85
N ALA A 264 -8.14 -18.02 -21.18
CA ALA A 264 -9.03 -18.38 -20.09
C ALA A 264 -8.37 -18.07 -18.74
N LYS A 265 -9.15 -17.55 -17.82
CA LYS A 265 -8.74 -17.39 -16.43
C LYS A 265 -8.69 -18.75 -15.74
N SER A 266 -7.58 -19.04 -15.07
CA SER A 266 -7.41 -20.15 -14.14
C SER A 266 -7.28 -19.61 -12.73
N VAL A 267 -8.00 -20.17 -11.77
CA VAL A 267 -7.96 -19.81 -10.35
C VAL A 267 -7.58 -21.05 -9.56
N THR A 268 -6.62 -20.89 -8.65
CA THR A 268 -6.15 -21.95 -7.76
C THR A 268 -6.22 -21.45 -6.32
N ASP A 269 -7.05 -22.11 -5.49
CA ASP A 269 -7.10 -21.90 -4.05
C ASP A 269 -5.95 -22.65 -3.37
N PHE A 270 -5.29 -22.02 -2.41
CA PHE A 270 -4.27 -22.67 -1.60
C PHE A 270 -4.84 -23.04 -0.22
N THR A 271 -4.69 -24.29 0.14
CA THR A 271 -5.14 -24.84 1.43
C THR A 271 -4.01 -25.03 2.43
N THR A 272 -2.77 -24.84 1.98
CA THR A 272 -1.55 -24.92 2.80
C THR A 272 -0.64 -23.76 2.43
N GLU A 273 0.24 -23.43 3.33
CA GLU A 273 1.27 -22.40 3.13
C GLU A 273 2.00 -22.56 1.82
N VAL A 274 2.36 -21.44 1.20
CA VAL A 274 2.91 -21.45 -0.15
C VAL A 274 3.88 -20.30 -0.39
N ALA A 275 4.90 -20.54 -1.21
CA ALA A 275 5.79 -19.56 -1.79
C ALA A 275 5.59 -19.52 -3.31
N ARG A 276 5.48 -18.33 -3.89
CA ARG A 276 5.18 -18.14 -5.31
C ARG A 276 6.00 -17.00 -5.90
N SER A 277 6.19 -17.05 -7.21
CA SER A 277 6.88 -16.02 -7.96
C SER A 277 5.98 -15.40 -9.02
N ILE A 278 6.24 -14.12 -9.34
CA ILE A 278 5.64 -13.43 -10.48
C ILE A 278 5.88 -14.26 -11.75
N ASN A 279 4.85 -14.36 -12.58
CA ASN A 279 4.92 -14.98 -13.89
C ASN A 279 4.26 -14.07 -14.93
N ALA A 280 5.08 -13.35 -15.67
CA ALA A 280 4.61 -12.43 -16.69
C ALA A 280 3.96 -13.16 -17.89
N ASP A 281 4.37 -14.38 -18.19
CA ASP A 281 3.86 -15.14 -19.33
C ASP A 281 2.40 -15.55 -19.13
N THR A 282 2.02 -15.83 -17.87
CA THR A 282 0.64 -16.17 -17.51
C THR A 282 -0.11 -14.98 -16.92
N ARG A 283 0.49 -13.80 -16.83
CA ARG A 283 -0.09 -12.60 -16.20
C ARG A 283 -0.55 -12.90 -14.79
N ARG A 284 0.26 -13.65 -14.05
CA ARG A 284 -0.06 -14.09 -12.68
C ARG A 284 -0.21 -12.92 -11.74
N PHE A 285 -1.28 -12.97 -10.92
CA PHE A 285 -1.46 -12.15 -9.75
C PHE A 285 -2.17 -12.96 -8.67
N TRP A 286 -2.34 -12.41 -7.48
CA TRP A 286 -2.91 -13.10 -6.35
C TRP A 286 -4.09 -12.34 -5.78
N ARG A 287 -4.88 -13.04 -4.99
CA ARG A 287 -6.06 -12.49 -4.33
C ARG A 287 -6.23 -13.11 -2.96
N VAL A 288 -6.62 -12.27 -2.00
CA VAL A 288 -7.24 -12.72 -0.76
C VAL A 288 -8.73 -12.44 -0.88
N ARG A 289 -9.58 -13.43 -0.65
CA ARG A 289 -11.03 -13.28 -0.63
C ARG A 289 -11.61 -13.81 0.66
N ASP A 290 -12.62 -13.12 1.16
CA ASP A 290 -13.48 -13.59 2.24
C ASP A 290 -14.39 -14.72 1.71
N ASN A 291 -14.49 -15.81 2.46
CA ASN A 291 -15.30 -16.98 2.08
C ASN A 291 -16.75 -16.88 2.56
N THR A 292 -17.06 -15.96 3.45
CA THR A 292 -18.39 -15.83 4.08
C THR A 292 -19.06 -14.49 3.82
N ASP A 293 -18.30 -13.40 3.69
CA ASP A 293 -18.85 -12.07 3.46
C ASP A 293 -18.90 -11.71 1.97
N ASN A 294 -20.02 -11.13 1.57
CA ASN A 294 -20.27 -10.77 0.18
C ASN A 294 -20.58 -9.28 0.06
N ASN A 295 -20.27 -8.72 -1.11
CA ASN A 295 -20.69 -7.39 -1.48
C ASN A 295 -22.21 -7.33 -1.78
N ALA A 296 -22.71 -6.14 -2.15
CA ALA A 296 -24.12 -5.93 -2.45
C ALA A 296 -24.64 -6.76 -3.65
N ASP A 297 -23.76 -7.22 -4.53
CA ASP A 297 -24.07 -8.04 -5.70
C ASP A 297 -23.99 -9.55 -5.39
N GLY A 298 -23.68 -9.92 -4.15
CA GLY A 298 -23.54 -11.32 -3.71
C GLY A 298 -22.23 -11.97 -4.14
N LEU A 299 -21.20 -11.17 -4.46
CA LEU A 299 -19.87 -11.64 -4.80
C LEU A 299 -18.97 -11.55 -3.55
N PRO A 300 -18.04 -12.50 -3.33
CA PRO A 300 -17.10 -12.45 -2.24
C PRO A 300 -16.32 -11.14 -2.20
N VAL A 301 -16.18 -10.58 -1.02
CA VAL A 301 -15.25 -9.43 -0.82
C VAL A 301 -13.85 -9.94 -1.04
N SER A 302 -13.03 -9.16 -1.74
CA SER A 302 -11.67 -9.59 -2.05
C SER A 302 -10.74 -8.42 -2.32
N TYR A 303 -9.44 -8.66 -2.14
CA TYR A 303 -8.36 -7.76 -2.53
C TYR A 303 -7.40 -8.49 -3.46
N ASP A 304 -7.19 -7.91 -4.64
CA ASP A 304 -6.17 -8.38 -5.58
C ASP A 304 -4.81 -7.82 -5.18
N ILE A 305 -3.79 -8.67 -5.22
CA ILE A 305 -2.39 -8.28 -4.99
C ILE A 305 -1.71 -8.21 -6.35
N LEU A 306 -1.49 -6.99 -6.82
CA LEU A 306 -0.98 -6.70 -8.15
C LEU A 306 0.49 -6.25 -8.07
N PRO A 307 1.45 -7.02 -8.58
CA PRO A 307 2.82 -6.58 -8.71
C PRO A 307 2.89 -5.49 -9.79
N LEU A 308 3.25 -4.27 -9.41
CA LEU A 308 3.40 -3.15 -10.36
C LEU A 308 4.86 -2.97 -10.75
N ASP A 309 5.77 -3.09 -9.79
CA ASP A 309 7.20 -3.04 -10.01
C ASP A 309 7.74 -4.47 -10.09
N THR A 310 8.35 -4.80 -11.21
CA THR A 310 9.04 -6.07 -11.42
C THR A 310 10.53 -5.78 -11.58
N GLY A 311 11.24 -5.72 -10.46
CA GLY A 311 12.68 -5.53 -10.44
C GLY A 311 13.46 -6.81 -10.75
N HIS A 312 14.77 -6.67 -10.77
CA HIS A 312 15.65 -7.82 -10.73
C HIS A 312 15.49 -8.54 -9.39
N ARG A 313 15.39 -9.87 -9.43
CA ARG A 313 15.38 -10.63 -8.20
C ARG A 313 16.81 -10.92 -7.77
N ASP A 314 17.10 -10.72 -6.48
CA ASP A 314 18.29 -11.27 -5.88
C ASP A 314 18.08 -12.78 -5.65
N ILE A 315 18.66 -13.60 -6.52
CA ILE A 315 18.83 -15.02 -6.23
C ILE A 315 20.10 -15.12 -5.41
N GLY A 316 20.01 -14.82 -4.12
CA GLY A 316 21.14 -14.77 -3.23
C GLY A 316 21.87 -16.11 -3.04
N PRO A 317 22.91 -16.12 -2.21
CA PRO A 317 23.56 -17.36 -1.82
C PRO A 317 22.55 -18.34 -1.21
N ALA A 318 22.94 -19.61 -1.14
CA ALA A 318 22.06 -20.69 -0.67
C ALA A 318 21.52 -20.52 0.79
N ASP A 319 22.11 -19.60 1.55
CA ASP A 319 21.65 -19.22 2.88
C ASP A 319 20.68 -18.03 2.89
N GLU A 320 20.24 -17.57 1.71
CA GLU A 320 19.25 -16.51 1.55
C GLU A 320 18.03 -16.98 0.73
N PRO A 321 17.40 -18.14 1.05
CA PRO A 321 16.31 -18.71 0.27
C PRO A 321 15.04 -17.85 0.24
N TRP A 322 14.90 -16.92 1.18
CA TRP A 322 13.79 -15.96 1.21
C TRP A 322 13.78 -14.98 0.01
N THR A 323 14.89 -14.88 -0.73
CA THR A 323 14.98 -14.03 -1.92
C THR A 323 14.47 -14.72 -3.19
N GLU A 324 14.18 -16.02 -3.15
CA GLU A 324 13.81 -16.80 -4.33
C GLU A 324 12.38 -16.56 -4.82
N ASN A 325 11.48 -16.12 -3.96
CA ASN A 325 10.08 -15.91 -4.31
C ASN A 325 9.63 -14.48 -4.02
N ASP A 326 8.60 -14.03 -4.73
CA ASP A 326 8.06 -12.67 -4.59
C ASP A 326 6.97 -12.61 -3.54
N ILE A 327 6.27 -13.72 -3.29
CA ILE A 327 5.20 -13.80 -2.31
C ILE A 327 5.29 -15.09 -1.51
N TYR A 328 5.01 -14.96 -0.22
CA TYR A 328 4.85 -16.09 0.70
C TYR A 328 3.54 -15.91 1.43
N VAL A 329 2.86 -17.01 1.72
CA VAL A 329 1.62 -17.00 2.50
C VAL A 329 1.74 -18.03 3.60
N THR A 330 1.54 -17.59 4.83
CA THR A 330 1.69 -18.39 6.04
C THR A 330 0.46 -18.26 6.92
N GLN A 331 0.28 -19.22 7.83
CA GLN A 331 -0.62 -19.03 8.95
C GLN A 331 -0.06 -17.92 9.86
N HIS A 332 -0.93 -17.11 10.45
CA HIS A 332 -0.50 -16.05 11.36
C HIS A 332 0.18 -16.64 12.62
N ARG A 333 1.40 -16.17 12.88
CA ARG A 333 2.11 -16.42 14.13
C ARG A 333 2.75 -15.14 14.63
N ALA A 334 2.51 -14.81 15.88
CA ALA A 334 2.95 -13.54 16.46
C ALA A 334 4.47 -13.40 16.49
N CYS A 335 5.22 -14.49 16.48
CA CYS A 335 6.68 -14.48 16.49
C CYS A 335 7.29 -14.34 15.07
N GLU A 336 6.54 -14.61 14.01
CA GLU A 336 6.97 -14.46 12.63
C GLU A 336 6.79 -12.99 12.18
N ARG A 337 7.81 -12.18 12.42
CA ARG A 337 7.72 -10.73 12.24
C ARG A 337 8.55 -10.21 11.08
N PHE A 338 9.69 -10.84 10.79
CA PHE A 338 10.64 -10.35 9.79
C PHE A 338 10.83 -11.38 8.68
N ALA A 339 10.99 -10.90 7.45
CA ALA A 339 11.24 -11.79 6.32
C ALA A 339 12.59 -12.52 6.43
N SER A 340 13.51 -12.02 7.27
CA SER A 340 14.77 -12.69 7.59
C SER A 340 15.29 -12.25 8.95
N ARG A 341 16.19 -13.06 9.55
CA ARG A 341 16.84 -12.81 10.84
C ARG A 341 15.86 -12.54 11.98
N ASN A 342 14.85 -13.38 12.10
CA ASN A 342 13.96 -13.33 13.26
C ASN A 342 14.73 -13.64 14.54
N PRO A 343 14.46 -12.95 15.66
CA PRO A 343 14.95 -13.36 16.96
C PRO A 343 14.27 -14.66 17.41
N SER A 344 14.93 -15.42 18.27
CA SER A 344 14.23 -16.51 18.96
C SER A 344 13.13 -15.94 19.87
N ASP A 345 11.99 -16.58 19.86
CA ASP A 345 10.83 -16.18 20.64
C ASP A 345 10.21 -17.38 21.37
N PRO A 346 9.82 -17.24 22.65
CA PRO A 346 9.11 -18.31 23.38
C PRO A 346 7.81 -18.79 22.71
N GLY A 347 7.27 -18.01 21.75
CA GLY A 347 6.12 -18.37 20.92
C GLY A 347 6.39 -19.45 19.87
N GLY A 348 7.66 -19.92 19.75
CA GLY A 348 8.00 -21.03 18.88
C GLY A 348 8.99 -20.73 17.76
N CYS A 349 9.22 -19.44 17.43
CA CYS A 349 10.20 -19.07 16.41
C CYS A 349 11.64 -19.28 16.91
N LEU A 350 12.48 -19.81 16.03
CA LEU A 350 13.89 -20.00 16.28
C LEU A 350 14.70 -18.76 15.87
N ALA A 351 15.91 -18.62 16.39
CA ALA A 351 16.79 -17.53 15.97
C ALA A 351 17.20 -17.70 14.50
N ASN A 352 17.17 -16.58 13.77
CA ASN A 352 17.55 -16.47 12.36
C ASN A 352 16.61 -17.15 11.36
N GLU A 353 15.43 -17.58 11.76
CA GLU A 353 14.39 -17.99 10.82
C GLU A 353 14.02 -16.86 9.87
N HIS A 354 13.61 -17.23 8.68
CA HIS A 354 13.19 -16.35 7.59
C HIS A 354 11.89 -16.85 6.96
N VAL A 355 11.27 -16.02 6.13
CA VAL A 355 9.92 -16.30 5.62
C VAL A 355 9.81 -17.60 4.82
N SER A 356 10.89 -18.09 4.21
CA SER A 356 10.88 -19.39 3.56
C SER A 356 10.90 -20.58 4.55
N ASP A 357 11.33 -20.37 5.81
CA ASP A 357 11.21 -21.39 6.85
C ASP A 357 9.78 -21.44 7.42
N PHE A 358 9.09 -20.30 7.43
CA PHE A 358 7.70 -20.21 7.89
C PHE A 358 6.76 -21.02 6.98
N VAL A 359 7.07 -21.12 5.68
CA VAL A 359 6.32 -21.98 4.76
C VAL A 359 6.66 -23.44 5.03
N ASN A 360 6.07 -24.01 6.04
CA ASN A 360 6.37 -25.34 6.56
C ASN A 360 5.27 -26.38 6.23
N GLY A 361 4.20 -25.96 5.51
CA GLY A 361 3.09 -26.81 5.06
C GLY A 361 1.90 -26.83 6.02
N GLU A 362 1.81 -25.90 6.95
CA GLU A 362 0.65 -25.73 7.80
C GLU A 362 -0.61 -25.40 6.98
N SER A 363 -1.77 -25.68 7.57
CA SER A 363 -3.06 -25.42 6.92
C SER A 363 -3.37 -23.91 6.88
N LEU A 364 -3.91 -23.45 5.77
CA LEU A 364 -4.54 -22.12 5.65
C LEU A 364 -6.05 -22.17 5.76
N VAL A 365 -6.63 -23.38 5.90
CA VAL A 365 -8.09 -23.56 5.92
C VAL A 365 -8.65 -23.25 7.31
N ASN A 366 -9.50 -22.23 7.39
CA ASN A 366 -10.07 -21.69 8.63
C ASN A 366 -9.00 -21.20 9.61
N GLU A 367 -7.91 -20.66 9.07
CA GLU A 367 -6.82 -20.09 9.83
C GLU A 367 -6.64 -18.62 9.42
N ASP A 368 -6.11 -17.83 10.32
CA ASP A 368 -5.71 -16.46 10.08
C ASP A 368 -4.45 -16.45 9.19
N LEU A 369 -4.49 -15.77 8.05
CA LEU A 369 -3.42 -15.81 7.06
C LEU A 369 -2.64 -14.51 6.93
N VAL A 370 -1.36 -14.64 6.70
CA VAL A 370 -0.45 -13.53 6.47
C VAL A 370 0.19 -13.64 5.09
N VAL A 371 0.14 -12.55 4.35
CA VAL A 371 0.82 -12.43 3.07
C VAL A 371 2.11 -11.63 3.26
N TRP A 372 3.22 -12.21 2.79
CA TRP A 372 4.52 -11.57 2.71
C TRP A 372 4.81 -11.24 1.25
N PHE A 373 4.96 -9.98 0.93
CA PHE A 373 5.20 -9.56 -0.45
C PHE A 373 6.52 -8.81 -0.57
N GLY A 374 7.39 -9.27 -1.48
CA GLY A 374 8.71 -8.72 -1.74
C GLY A 374 8.77 -7.97 -3.07
N ILE A 375 9.37 -6.79 -3.06
CA ILE A 375 9.74 -6.05 -4.28
C ILE A 375 11.24 -5.76 -4.22
N THR A 376 11.89 -5.83 -5.38
CA THR A 376 13.32 -5.58 -5.49
C THR A 376 13.58 -4.35 -6.34
N PHE A 377 14.37 -3.43 -5.82
CA PHE A 377 14.97 -2.32 -6.56
C PHE A 377 16.45 -2.61 -6.79
N HIS A 378 16.88 -2.63 -8.04
CA HIS A 378 18.30 -2.76 -8.40
C HIS A 378 18.90 -1.37 -8.55
N HIS A 379 19.71 -0.96 -7.57
CA HIS A 379 20.41 0.31 -7.62
C HIS A 379 21.71 0.16 -8.44
N ILE A 380 21.67 0.74 -9.62
CA ILE A 380 22.81 0.90 -10.51
C ILE A 380 23.37 2.30 -10.30
N PRO A 381 24.54 2.47 -9.66
CA PRO A 381 25.09 3.79 -9.34
C PRO A 381 25.38 4.63 -10.58
N ARG A 382 25.15 5.94 -10.48
CA ARG A 382 25.37 6.94 -11.52
C ARG A 382 26.09 8.16 -10.94
N ASP A 383 26.69 8.98 -11.81
CA ASP A 383 27.36 10.23 -11.40
C ASP A 383 26.40 11.16 -10.64
N GLU A 384 25.09 11.16 -11.01
CA GLU A 384 24.07 11.97 -10.37
C GLU A 384 23.74 11.54 -8.95
N ASP A 385 24.16 10.36 -8.52
CA ASP A 385 23.99 9.88 -7.15
C ASP A 385 25.00 10.51 -6.18
N GLU A 386 25.96 11.28 -6.71
CA GLU A 386 26.92 12.05 -5.94
C GLU A 386 26.59 13.56 -5.93
N PRO A 387 26.61 14.24 -4.78
CA PRO A 387 26.84 13.70 -3.42
C PRO A 387 25.56 13.14 -2.77
N ARG A 388 24.41 13.15 -3.45
CA ARG A 388 23.13 12.66 -2.94
C ARG A 388 22.32 12.05 -4.07
N MET A 389 21.78 10.89 -3.81
CA MET A 389 20.89 10.19 -4.71
C MET A 389 19.53 10.90 -4.78
N HIS A 390 18.93 10.90 -5.96
CA HIS A 390 17.51 11.15 -6.09
C HIS A 390 16.70 9.98 -5.46
N ALA A 391 15.58 10.32 -4.83
CA ALA A 391 14.69 9.30 -4.30
C ALA A 391 14.15 8.41 -5.43
N HIS A 392 14.17 7.10 -5.21
CA HIS A 392 13.47 6.12 -6.03
C HIS A 392 12.32 5.53 -5.22
N TRP A 393 11.28 5.15 -5.92
CA TRP A 393 10.02 4.72 -5.32
C TRP A 393 9.57 3.42 -5.96
N ASN A 394 9.31 2.41 -5.15
CA ASN A 394 8.82 1.11 -5.56
C ASN A 394 7.52 0.78 -4.83
N HIS A 395 6.57 0.16 -5.52
CA HIS A 395 5.24 -0.07 -4.96
C HIS A 395 4.52 -1.26 -5.58
N PHE A 396 3.46 -1.71 -4.91
CA PHE A 396 2.48 -2.66 -5.40
C PHE A 396 1.08 -2.25 -4.93
N ARG A 397 0.07 -2.91 -5.45
CA ARG A 397 -1.35 -2.68 -5.07
C ARG A 397 -2.03 -3.97 -4.72
#